data_eb3a66726f601bf844f1c8f9c744349a
#
_entry.id   eb3a66726f601bf844f1c8f9c744349a
#
_cell.length_a   1.000
_cell.length_b   1.000
_cell.length_c   1.000
_cell.angle_alpha   90.00
_cell.angle_beta   90.00
_cell.angle_gamma   90.00
#
_symmetry.space_group_name_H-M   'P 1'
#
loop_
_entity.id
_entity.type
_entity.pdbx_description
1 polymer ?
#
loop_
_entity_poly.entity_id
_entity_poly.type
_entity_poly.pdbx_seq_one_letter_code
_entity_poly.pdbx_strand_id
1 'polypeptide(L)'
;VGGGYVAAKQMLGDPRNAPTAIYCASDEMGFGAIQAARDLGLRVPQDISVIAMDGHPMGEFYGLSTIDQQTNAQGARGADMLVDILESDDAKLLNNVEQLTTWPIDLVVRSSTARQATS
;
A
#
# COMPACT_ATOMS: atom_id res chain seq x y z
N VAL A 1 -10.47 5.14 -0.92
CA VAL A 1 -11.25 4.10 -1.62
C VAL A 1 -11.83 4.66 -2.93
N GLY A 2 -12.60 5.73 -2.89
CA GLY A 2 -13.28 6.27 -4.06
C GLY A 2 -12.35 6.65 -5.23
N GLY A 3 -11.23 7.29 -4.97
CA GLY A 3 -10.25 7.64 -6.00
C GLY A 3 -9.64 6.42 -6.68
N GLY A 4 -9.31 5.39 -5.91
CA GLY A 4 -8.82 4.12 -6.44
C GLY A 4 -9.85 3.42 -7.31
N TYR A 5 -11.11 3.46 -6.90
CA TYR A 5 -12.22 2.89 -7.67
C TYR A 5 -12.37 3.57 -9.04
N VAL A 6 -12.42 4.91 -9.06
CA VAL A 6 -12.58 5.67 -10.31
C VAL A 6 -11.41 5.43 -11.25
N ALA A 7 -10.19 5.53 -10.75
CA ALA A 7 -8.99 5.32 -11.56
C ALA A 7 -8.92 3.89 -12.13
N ALA A 8 -9.21 2.90 -11.31
CA ALA A 8 -9.22 1.50 -11.76
C ALA A 8 -10.31 1.25 -12.80
N LYS A 9 -11.49 1.82 -12.62
CA LYS A 9 -12.55 1.71 -13.63
C LYS A 9 -12.13 2.27 -14.99
N GLN A 10 -11.43 3.38 -14.99
CA GLN A 10 -10.92 3.97 -16.23
C GLN A 10 -9.85 3.08 -16.88
N MET A 11 -8.90 2.56 -16.09
CA MET A 11 -7.85 1.70 -16.62
C MET A 11 -8.35 0.35 -17.12
N LEU A 12 -9.33 -0.23 -16.45
CA LEU A 12 -9.86 -1.56 -16.74
C LEU A 12 -11.05 -1.55 -17.71
N GLY A 13 -11.61 -0.38 -17.99
CA GLY A 13 -12.82 -0.24 -18.79
C GLY A 13 -12.65 -0.55 -20.28
N ASP A 14 -11.42 -0.47 -20.80
CA ASP A 14 -11.10 -0.86 -22.17
C ASP A 14 -10.33 -2.18 -22.16
N PRO A 15 -10.96 -3.31 -22.54
CA PRO A 15 -10.31 -4.62 -22.52
C PRO A 15 -9.06 -4.71 -23.40
N ARG A 16 -8.93 -3.86 -24.42
CA ARG A 16 -7.77 -3.88 -25.33
C ARG A 16 -6.52 -3.28 -24.73
N ASN A 17 -6.69 -2.39 -23.75
CA ASN A 17 -5.60 -1.68 -23.10
C ASN A 17 -5.53 -1.95 -21.59
N ALA A 18 -6.37 -2.84 -21.07
CA ALA A 18 -6.42 -3.13 -19.64
C ALA A 18 -5.11 -3.78 -19.17
N PRO A 19 -4.53 -3.30 -18.06
CA PRO A 19 -3.38 -3.95 -17.45
C PRO A 19 -3.77 -5.30 -16.84
N THR A 20 -2.78 -6.16 -16.61
CA THR A 20 -2.95 -7.44 -15.91
C THR A 20 -2.60 -7.36 -14.44
N ALA A 21 -2.03 -6.24 -14.00
CA ALA A 21 -1.71 -5.96 -12.62
C ALA A 21 -1.77 -4.46 -12.35
N ILE A 22 -2.21 -4.09 -11.15
CA ILE A 22 -2.25 -2.71 -10.68
C ILE A 22 -1.51 -2.62 -9.34
N TYR A 23 -0.61 -1.67 -9.25
CA TYR A 23 -0.06 -1.20 -7.97
C TYR A 23 -0.82 0.05 -7.53
N CYS A 24 -1.27 0.06 -6.28
CA CYS A 24 -1.95 1.19 -5.66
C CYS A 24 -1.06 1.82 -4.59
N ALA A 25 -1.02 3.15 -4.54
CA ALA A 25 -0.16 3.87 -3.61
C ALA A 25 -0.60 3.73 -2.14
N SER A 26 -1.81 3.28 -1.88
CA SER A 26 -2.31 2.95 -0.54
C SER A 26 -3.26 1.76 -0.59
N ASP A 27 -3.41 1.07 0.55
CA ASP A 27 -4.35 -0.03 0.66
C ASP A 27 -5.80 0.41 0.42
N GLU A 28 -6.16 1.61 0.86
CA GLU A 28 -7.50 2.15 0.60
C GLU A 28 -7.80 2.31 -0.90
N MET A 29 -6.82 2.75 -1.68
CA MET A 29 -6.92 2.75 -3.14
C MET A 29 -7.03 1.34 -3.69
N GLY A 30 -6.30 0.39 -3.11
CA GLY A 30 -6.37 -1.03 -3.45
C GLY A 30 -7.77 -1.61 -3.26
N PHE A 31 -8.44 -1.26 -2.17
CA PHE A 31 -9.83 -1.69 -1.92
C PHE A 31 -10.75 -1.19 -3.02
N GLY A 32 -10.60 0.08 -3.42
CA GLY A 32 -11.35 0.66 -4.53
C GLY A 32 -11.07 -0.04 -5.87
N ALA A 33 -9.82 -0.35 -6.14
CA ALA A 33 -9.42 -1.05 -7.36
C ALA A 33 -10.02 -2.47 -7.44
N ILE A 34 -10.00 -3.21 -6.33
CA ILE A 34 -10.62 -4.55 -6.26
C ILE A 34 -12.13 -4.44 -6.53
N GLN A 35 -12.80 -3.47 -5.93
CA GLN A 35 -14.23 -3.28 -6.15
C GLN A 35 -14.53 -2.91 -7.60
N ALA A 36 -13.76 -2.03 -8.21
CA ALA A 36 -13.90 -1.66 -9.61
C ALA A 36 -13.74 -2.86 -10.54
N ALA A 37 -12.74 -3.71 -10.29
CA ALA A 37 -12.55 -4.94 -11.05
C ALA A 37 -13.78 -5.85 -10.96
N ARG A 38 -14.30 -6.06 -9.76
CA ARG A 38 -15.50 -6.88 -9.53
C ARG A 38 -16.71 -6.31 -10.25
N ASP A 39 -16.92 -5.01 -10.19
CA ASP A 39 -18.06 -4.34 -10.86
C ASP A 39 -17.97 -4.45 -12.40
N LEU A 40 -16.77 -4.61 -12.92
CA LEU A 40 -16.53 -4.85 -14.36
C LEU A 40 -16.56 -6.35 -14.73
N GLY A 41 -16.85 -7.22 -13.78
CA GLY A 41 -16.89 -8.67 -14.02
C GLY A 41 -15.51 -9.33 -14.10
N LEU A 42 -14.46 -8.62 -13.67
CA LEU A 42 -13.11 -9.16 -13.64
C LEU A 42 -12.82 -9.88 -12.32
N ARG A 43 -12.13 -11.00 -12.42
CA ARG A 43 -11.74 -11.79 -11.25
C ARG A 43 -10.38 -11.32 -10.73
N VAL A 44 -10.27 -11.15 -9.43
CA VAL A 44 -9.02 -10.84 -8.74
C VAL A 44 -8.60 -12.09 -7.96
N PRO A 45 -7.46 -12.72 -8.22
CA PRO A 45 -6.35 -12.29 -9.06
C PRO A 45 -6.34 -12.85 -10.49
N GLN A 46 -7.32 -13.67 -10.90
CA GLN A 46 -7.24 -14.44 -12.15
C GLN A 46 -7.13 -13.54 -13.40
N ASP A 47 -7.91 -12.47 -13.45
CA ASP A 47 -7.91 -11.55 -14.59
C ASP A 47 -7.04 -10.31 -14.33
N ILE A 48 -6.89 -9.91 -13.06
CA ILE A 48 -6.11 -8.74 -12.63
C ILE A 48 -5.53 -8.96 -11.24
N SER A 49 -4.24 -8.75 -11.09
CA SER A 49 -3.59 -8.71 -9.77
C SER A 49 -3.61 -7.29 -9.20
N VAL A 50 -3.83 -7.17 -7.91
CA VAL A 50 -3.80 -5.88 -7.21
C VAL A 50 -2.87 -5.99 -6.02
N ILE A 51 -1.93 -5.07 -5.92
CA ILE A 51 -1.04 -4.90 -4.77
C ILE A 51 -1.04 -3.44 -4.35
N ALA A 52 -0.89 -3.19 -3.08
CA ALA A 52 -0.91 -1.84 -2.54
C ALA A 52 0.17 -1.64 -1.47
N MET A 53 0.06 -0.57 -0.72
CA MET A 53 1.03 -0.20 0.31
C MET A 53 0.26 0.32 1.53
N ASP A 54 0.67 -0.07 2.69
CA ASP A 54 0.45 0.44 4.05
C ASP A 54 0.43 -0.66 5.10
N GLY A 55 -0.18 -1.82 4.84
CA GLY A 55 -0.48 -2.83 5.85
C GLY A 55 -1.74 -2.47 6.64
N HIS A 56 -2.75 -1.93 5.97
CA HIS A 56 -4.02 -1.54 6.59
C HIS A 56 -4.73 -2.77 7.20
N PRO A 57 -5.31 -2.66 8.41
CA PRO A 57 -5.98 -3.80 9.07
C PRO A 57 -7.09 -4.46 8.23
N MET A 58 -7.78 -3.67 7.40
CA MET A 58 -8.81 -4.19 6.50
C MET A 58 -8.28 -4.99 5.31
N GLY A 59 -6.97 -4.95 5.06
CA GLY A 59 -6.36 -5.67 3.94
C GLY A 59 -6.60 -7.17 3.97
N GLU A 60 -6.65 -7.75 5.15
CA GLU A 60 -6.91 -9.17 5.35
C GLU A 60 -8.31 -9.57 4.83
N PHE A 61 -9.32 -8.75 5.09
CA PHE A 61 -10.70 -9.01 4.64
C PHE A 61 -10.85 -8.92 3.13
N TYR A 62 -10.09 -8.04 2.48
CA TYR A 62 -10.09 -7.92 1.02
C TYR A 62 -9.15 -8.91 0.35
N GLY A 63 -8.34 -9.63 1.11
CA GLY A 63 -7.28 -10.47 0.57
C GLY A 63 -6.20 -9.68 -0.18
N LEU A 64 -5.98 -8.42 0.20
CA LEU A 64 -5.09 -7.51 -0.50
C LEU A 64 -3.63 -7.77 -0.14
N SER A 65 -2.82 -8.12 -1.14
CA SER A 65 -1.37 -8.13 -1.02
C SER A 65 -0.89 -6.69 -0.82
N THR A 66 0.01 -6.48 0.13
CA THR A 66 0.45 -5.13 0.49
C THR A 66 1.90 -5.13 0.94
N ILE A 67 2.49 -3.95 0.92
CA ILE A 67 3.78 -3.69 1.54
C ILE A 67 3.48 -3.06 2.91
N ASP A 68 3.76 -3.83 3.97
CA ASP A 68 3.56 -3.36 5.34
C ASP A 68 4.71 -2.46 5.74
N GLN A 69 4.42 -1.19 5.94
CA GLN A 69 5.38 -0.17 6.35
C GLN A 69 5.57 -0.12 7.87
N GLN A 70 4.86 -0.94 8.63
CA GLN A 70 4.89 -0.93 10.10
C GLN A 70 4.61 0.48 10.66
N THR A 71 3.53 1.09 10.21
CA THR A 71 3.20 2.49 10.51
C THR A 71 3.10 2.79 12.00
N ASN A 72 2.58 1.86 12.80
CA ASN A 72 2.51 2.03 14.25
C ASN A 72 3.90 2.07 14.90
N ALA A 73 4.79 1.17 14.47
CA ALA A 73 6.17 1.15 14.97
C ALA A 73 6.96 2.39 14.53
N GLN A 74 6.76 2.84 13.30
CA GLN A 74 7.35 4.08 12.81
C GLN A 74 6.87 5.31 13.61
N GLY A 75 5.57 5.38 13.87
CA GLY A 75 4.98 6.45 14.67
C GLY A 75 5.53 6.48 16.09
N ALA A 76 5.62 5.32 16.74
CA ALA A 76 6.20 5.20 18.07
C ALA A 76 7.67 5.63 18.09
N ARG A 77 8.45 5.18 17.10
CA ARG A 77 9.87 5.56 16.98
C ARG A 77 10.03 7.05 16.73
N GLY A 78 9.20 7.64 15.87
CA GLY A 78 9.20 9.08 15.60
C GLY A 78 8.89 9.89 16.86
N ALA A 79 7.91 9.47 17.65
CA ALA A 79 7.57 10.11 18.91
C ALA A 79 8.74 10.03 19.91
N ASP A 80 9.38 8.87 20.05
CA ASP A 80 10.54 8.70 20.93
C ASP A 80 11.70 9.61 20.52
N MET A 81 11.98 9.71 19.24
CA MET A 81 13.02 10.60 18.70
C MET A 81 12.72 12.07 19.02
N LEU A 82 11.46 12.47 18.85
CA LEU A 82 11.03 13.85 19.15
C LEU A 82 11.16 14.17 20.63
N VAL A 83 10.75 13.25 21.50
CA VAL A 83 10.90 13.42 22.96
C VAL A 83 12.37 13.55 23.34
N ASP A 84 13.25 12.70 22.80
CA ASP A 84 14.69 12.75 23.04
C ASP A 84 15.27 14.11 22.63
N ILE A 85 14.85 14.65 21.49
CA ILE A 85 15.27 15.97 21.01
C ILE A 85 14.81 17.08 21.98
N LEU A 86 13.54 17.03 22.41
CA LEU A 86 12.96 18.05 23.28
C LEU A 86 13.53 18.04 24.69
N GLU A 87 13.92 16.88 25.19
CA GLU A 87 14.54 16.72 26.53
C GLU A 87 16.05 17.00 26.52
N SER A 88 16.66 17.12 25.33
CA SER A 88 18.08 17.38 25.19
C SER A 88 18.38 18.88 25.25
N ASP A 89 19.31 19.27 26.14
CA ASP A 89 19.88 20.62 26.17
C ASP A 89 21.03 20.80 25.14
N ASP A 90 21.34 19.76 24.36
CA ASP A 90 22.43 19.78 23.41
C ASP A 90 21.96 20.17 22.02
N ALA A 91 22.27 21.42 21.61
CA ALA A 91 21.96 21.92 20.28
C ALA A 91 22.63 21.10 19.17
N LYS A 92 23.69 20.34 19.47
CA LYS A 92 24.34 19.45 18.49
C LYS A 92 23.45 18.25 18.13
N LEU A 93 22.58 17.79 19.03
CA LEU A 93 21.62 16.72 18.73
C LEU A 93 20.64 17.13 17.64
N LEU A 94 20.20 18.38 17.63
CA LEU A 94 19.34 18.93 16.57
C LEU A 94 20.05 18.99 15.20
N ASN A 95 21.36 19.22 15.21
CA ASN A 95 22.17 19.31 14.00
C ASN A 95 22.68 17.94 13.53
N ASN A 96 22.71 16.94 14.40
CA ASN A 96 23.20 15.58 14.13
C ASN A 96 22.09 14.54 13.95
N VAL A 97 20.82 14.94 14.04
CA VAL A 97 19.70 14.05 13.72
C VAL A 97 19.82 13.71 12.24
N GLU A 98 20.04 12.43 11.95
CA GLU A 98 19.95 11.95 10.57
C GLU A 98 18.59 12.35 10.01
N GLN A 99 18.61 13.19 8.99
CA GLN A 99 17.40 13.71 8.38
C GLN A 99 16.59 12.63 7.65
N LEU A 100 17.21 11.47 7.41
CA LEU A 100 16.60 10.35 6.74
C LEU A 100 16.94 9.06 7.48
N THR A 101 15.95 8.50 8.16
CA THR A 101 16.04 7.16 8.76
C THR A 101 15.28 6.18 7.89
N THR A 102 15.92 5.11 7.44
CA THR A 102 15.26 4.03 6.73
C THR A 102 14.59 3.08 7.71
N TRP A 103 13.44 2.53 7.32
CA TRP A 103 12.69 1.58 8.12
C TRP A 103 12.45 0.30 7.32
N PRO A 104 12.60 -0.89 7.93
CA PRO A 104 12.33 -2.14 7.22
C PRO A 104 10.85 -2.25 6.88
N ILE A 105 10.57 -2.79 5.70
CA ILE A 105 9.24 -3.07 5.21
C ILE A 105 9.08 -4.56 4.96
N ASP A 106 7.84 -5.06 5.04
CA ASP A 106 7.51 -6.46 4.78
C ASP A 106 6.54 -6.57 3.61
N LEU A 107 6.82 -7.50 2.70
CA LEU A 107 5.86 -7.87 1.68
C LEU A 107 4.88 -8.90 2.26
N VAL A 108 3.60 -8.54 2.29
CA VAL A 108 2.52 -9.41 2.74
C VAL A 108 1.76 -9.91 1.53
N VAL A 109 1.98 -11.16 1.13
CA VAL A 109 1.31 -11.78 -0.03
C VAL A 109 -0.01 -12.38 0.42
N ARG A 110 -1.09 -11.93 -0.21
CA ARG A 110 -2.44 -12.45 0.00
C ARG A 110 -3.05 -12.89 -1.33
N SER A 111 -4.36 -13.10 -1.35
CA SER A 111 -5.03 -13.66 -2.52
C SER A 111 -5.19 -12.73 -3.72
N SER A 112 -4.96 -11.41 -3.56
CA SER A 112 -5.16 -10.44 -4.64
C SER A 112 -4.09 -10.45 -5.73
N THR A 113 -3.01 -11.21 -5.55
CA THR A 113 -1.92 -11.32 -6.50
C THR A 113 -1.66 -12.77 -6.88
N ALA A 114 -1.36 -13.00 -8.16
CA ALA A 114 -0.98 -14.30 -8.67
C ALA A 114 -0.11 -14.12 -9.91
N ARG A 115 0.51 -15.23 -10.35
CA ARG A 115 1.19 -15.25 -11.63
C ARG A 115 0.17 -14.95 -12.74
N GLN A 116 0.58 -14.12 -13.70
CA GLN A 116 -0.25 -13.84 -14.87
C GLN A 116 -0.59 -15.15 -15.59
N ALA A 117 -1.87 -15.30 -15.94
CA ALA A 117 -2.30 -16.42 -16.74
C ALA A 117 -1.65 -16.35 -18.13
N THR A 118 -1.02 -17.44 -18.54
CA THR A 118 -0.53 -17.60 -19.90
C THR A 118 -1.70 -18.06 -20.77
N SER A 119 -2.05 -17.26 -21.74
CA SER A 119 -3.08 -17.61 -22.72
C SER A 119 -2.57 -18.65 -23.69
#